data_2a642fa5a44f14961bab69190377c666
#
_entry.id   2a642fa5a44f14961bab69190377c666
#
_cell.length_a   1.000
_cell.length_b   1.000
_cell.length_c   1.000
_cell.angle_alpha   90.00
_cell.angle_beta   90.00
_cell.angle_gamma   90.00
#
_symmetry.space_group_name_H-M   'P 1'
#
loop_
_entity.id
_entity.type
_entity.pdbx_description
1 polymer ?
#
loop_
_entity_poly.entity_id
_entity_poly.type
_entity_poly.pdbx_seq_one_letter_code
_entity_poly.pdbx_strand_id
1 'polypeptide(L)'
;MLNFLPMLIQLTEKDKRLLIALFILFIVAFVLIAYIANGIRALMRRYAKGIDGYMHDLCTNGLVKNPKQFRAQVMKRETKTLYLSTRWAFRIGLAVTVLLIVYALVAKPSGDGAVFAFYGEALNDLSINLQWPKAEFFGIKEFPVDWPTVSKWPTPKFTVASMVTYTTFLAYIYVAFVLITSNMKFIARLNRARVKSVDVFNKSLDNLELDGEIVNE
;
A
#
# COMPACT_ATOMS: atom_id res chain seq x y z
N MET A 1 0.80 -5.02 41.61
CA MET A 1 0.93 -5.49 40.21
C MET A 1 0.90 -7.03 40.07
N LEU A 2 0.21 -7.79 40.89
CA LEU A 2 0.32 -9.26 40.91
C LEU A 2 -1.03 -10.00 41.01
N ASN A 3 -2.14 -9.33 40.67
CA ASN A 3 -3.47 -9.96 40.75
C ASN A 3 -3.94 -10.64 39.46
N PHE A 4 -3.10 -10.70 38.43
CA PHE A 4 -3.44 -11.39 37.18
C PHE A 4 -3.20 -12.91 37.22
N LEU A 5 -2.29 -13.40 38.07
CA LEU A 5 -1.95 -14.80 38.19
C LEU A 5 -3.12 -15.68 38.68
N PRO A 6 -3.90 -15.29 39.72
CA PRO A 6 -5.03 -16.12 40.16
C PRO A 6 -6.19 -16.16 39.16
N MET A 7 -6.31 -15.17 38.30
CA MET A 7 -7.34 -15.13 37.24
C MET A 7 -7.06 -16.13 36.12
N LEU A 8 -5.79 -16.38 35.81
CA LEU A 8 -5.35 -17.40 34.83
C LEU A 8 -5.62 -18.83 35.31
N ILE A 9 -5.64 -19.07 36.65
CA ILE A 9 -5.86 -20.40 37.23
C ILE A 9 -7.33 -20.82 37.17
N GLN A 10 -8.27 -19.86 37.07
CA GLN A 10 -9.71 -20.12 37.00
C GLN A 10 -10.23 -20.29 35.56
N LEU A 11 -9.36 -20.22 34.57
CA LEU A 11 -9.72 -20.40 33.17
C LEU A 11 -10.18 -21.84 32.91
N THR A 12 -11.30 -22.00 32.23
CA THR A 12 -11.73 -23.30 31.73
C THR A 12 -10.74 -23.84 30.70
N GLU A 13 -10.72 -25.15 30.49
CA GLU A 13 -9.84 -25.73 29.45
C GLU A 13 -10.11 -25.18 28.06
N LYS A 14 -11.36 -24.77 27.76
CA LYS A 14 -11.72 -24.09 26.52
C LYS A 14 -11.08 -22.71 26.43
N ASP A 15 -11.10 -21.94 27.51
CA ASP A 15 -10.53 -20.59 27.54
C ASP A 15 -9.01 -20.64 27.37
N LYS A 16 -8.33 -21.63 27.97
CA LYS A 16 -6.88 -21.83 27.79
C LYS A 16 -6.54 -22.11 26.33
N ARG A 17 -7.27 -23.02 25.68
CA ARG A 17 -7.07 -23.36 24.26
C ARG A 17 -7.30 -22.14 23.37
N LEU A 18 -8.31 -21.34 23.66
CA LEU A 18 -8.64 -20.14 22.90
C LEU A 18 -7.57 -19.06 23.07
N LEU A 19 -7.04 -18.86 24.29
CA LEU A 19 -5.92 -17.96 24.53
C LEU A 19 -4.66 -18.39 23.77
N ILE A 20 -4.36 -19.70 23.76
CA ILE A 20 -3.23 -20.23 23.00
C ILE A 20 -3.44 -20.01 21.50
N ALA A 21 -4.64 -20.28 20.98
CA ALA A 21 -4.96 -20.05 19.56
C ALA A 21 -4.84 -18.58 19.18
N LEU A 22 -5.35 -17.67 20.02
CA LEU A 22 -5.23 -16.23 19.82
C LEU A 22 -3.78 -15.76 19.84
N PHE A 23 -2.96 -16.30 20.77
CA PHE A 23 -1.53 -15.99 20.84
C PHE A 23 -0.79 -16.47 19.58
N ILE A 24 -1.09 -17.68 19.11
CA ILE A 24 -0.53 -18.20 17.84
C ILE A 24 -0.96 -17.31 16.66
N LEU A 25 -2.22 -16.91 16.62
CA LEU A 25 -2.73 -16.01 15.57
C LEU A 25 -1.98 -14.66 15.55
N PHE A 26 -1.70 -14.09 16.73
CA PHE A 26 -0.90 -12.86 16.83
C PHE A 26 0.52 -13.08 16.30
N ILE A 27 1.18 -14.16 16.68
CA ILE A 27 2.53 -14.47 16.18
C ILE A 27 2.52 -14.59 14.66
N VAL A 28 1.58 -15.35 14.09
CA VAL A 28 1.44 -15.50 12.65
C VAL A 28 1.19 -14.15 11.96
N ALA A 29 0.33 -13.31 12.53
CA ALA A 29 0.07 -11.96 12.01
C ALA A 29 1.34 -11.09 12.00
N PHE A 30 2.12 -11.09 13.09
CA PHE A 30 3.39 -10.36 13.16
C PHE A 30 4.41 -10.87 12.13
N VAL A 31 4.53 -12.19 11.96
CA VAL A 31 5.41 -12.80 10.96
C VAL A 31 5.00 -12.37 9.54
N LEU A 32 3.70 -12.39 9.23
CA LEU A 32 3.19 -11.95 7.94
C LEU A 32 3.47 -10.45 7.70
N ILE A 33 3.24 -9.60 8.70
CA ILE A 33 3.54 -8.17 8.62
C ILE A 33 5.04 -7.94 8.38
N ALA A 34 5.91 -8.66 9.09
CA ALA A 34 7.36 -8.58 8.92
C ALA A 34 7.79 -9.03 7.52
N TYR A 35 7.19 -10.10 6.99
CA TYR A 35 7.45 -10.59 5.64
C TYR A 35 7.02 -9.57 4.57
N ILE A 36 5.82 -9.01 4.69
CA ILE A 36 5.32 -7.96 3.81
C ILE A 36 6.22 -6.72 3.87
N ALA A 37 6.62 -6.29 5.07
CA ALA A 37 7.50 -5.14 5.25
C ALA A 37 8.88 -5.37 4.58
N ASN A 38 9.43 -6.57 4.66
CA ASN A 38 10.67 -6.94 3.99
C ASN A 38 10.52 -6.94 2.46
N GLY A 39 9.40 -7.44 1.95
CA GLY A 39 9.05 -7.37 0.52
C GLY A 39 8.97 -5.93 0.01
N ILE A 40 8.30 -5.07 0.75
CA ILE A 40 8.21 -3.63 0.44
C ILE A 40 9.61 -2.98 0.45
N ARG A 41 10.45 -3.26 1.45
CA ARG A 41 11.83 -2.75 1.50
C ARG A 41 12.68 -3.23 0.33
N ALA A 42 12.56 -4.48 -0.08
CA ALA A 42 13.25 -5.04 -1.24
C ALA A 42 12.81 -4.33 -2.53
N LEU A 43 11.50 -4.12 -2.69
CA LEU A 43 10.92 -3.41 -3.83
C LEU A 43 11.38 -1.95 -3.88
N MET A 44 11.35 -1.25 -2.74
CA MET A 44 11.84 0.12 -2.63
C MET A 44 13.33 0.24 -3.00
N ARG A 45 14.17 -0.69 -2.55
CA ARG A 45 15.59 -0.75 -2.93
C ARG A 45 15.78 -0.95 -4.44
N ARG A 46 14.97 -1.83 -5.05
CA ARG A 46 14.98 -2.05 -6.50
C ARG A 46 14.59 -0.79 -7.27
N TYR A 47 13.55 -0.10 -6.84
CA TYR A 47 13.11 1.16 -7.47
C TYR A 47 14.14 2.29 -7.29
N ALA A 48 14.80 2.36 -6.13
CA ALA A 48 15.82 3.34 -5.85
C ALA A 48 17.02 3.23 -6.80
N LYS A 49 17.46 2.02 -7.14
CA LYS A 49 18.59 1.81 -8.07
C LYS A 49 18.32 2.38 -9.48
N GLY A 50 17.08 2.50 -9.90
CA GLY A 50 16.73 2.99 -11.23
C GLY A 50 17.10 4.45 -11.53
N ILE A 51 17.57 5.20 -10.52
CA ILE A 51 18.05 6.58 -10.73
C ILE A 51 19.58 6.71 -10.68
N ASP A 52 20.30 5.63 -10.33
CA ASP A 52 21.74 5.69 -10.11
C ASP A 52 22.52 6.15 -11.36
N GLY A 53 22.11 5.70 -12.56
CA GLY A 53 22.72 6.14 -13.82
C GLY A 53 22.58 7.65 -14.03
N TYR A 54 21.36 8.18 -13.85
CA TYR A 54 21.16 9.62 -14.01
C TYR A 54 21.92 10.46 -12.98
N MET A 55 22.01 9.98 -11.74
CA MET A 55 22.81 10.65 -10.72
C MET A 55 24.30 10.65 -11.07
N HIS A 56 24.78 9.56 -11.65
CA HIS A 56 26.16 9.47 -12.13
C HIS A 56 26.39 10.49 -13.26
N ASP A 57 25.51 10.54 -14.26
CA ASP A 57 25.61 11.47 -15.39
C ASP A 57 25.61 12.94 -14.93
N LEU A 58 24.79 13.28 -13.93
CA LEU A 58 24.75 14.63 -13.36
C LEU A 58 26.07 15.04 -12.71
N CYS A 59 26.73 14.10 -12.03
CA CYS A 59 28.01 14.35 -11.38
C CYS A 59 29.16 14.40 -12.40
N THR A 60 29.20 13.47 -13.36
CA THR A 60 30.27 13.35 -14.36
C THR A 60 30.30 14.52 -15.33
N ASN A 61 29.11 15.02 -15.74
CA ASN A 61 29.01 16.14 -16.66
C ASN A 61 29.18 17.52 -16.00
N GLY A 62 29.48 17.56 -14.71
CA GLY A 62 29.67 18.83 -13.96
C GLY A 62 28.45 19.75 -13.92
N LEU A 63 27.26 19.21 -14.21
CA LEU A 63 26.00 19.97 -14.27
C LEU A 63 25.54 20.47 -12.91
N VAL A 64 26.14 19.94 -11.84
CA VAL A 64 25.72 20.21 -10.47
C VAL A 64 26.92 20.43 -9.57
N LYS A 65 27.02 21.62 -8.98
CA LYS A 65 28.10 22.03 -8.08
C LYS A 65 27.77 21.91 -6.58
N ASN A 66 26.49 21.81 -6.25
CA ASN A 66 26.00 21.84 -4.87
C ASN A 66 24.96 20.74 -4.59
N PRO A 67 24.91 20.16 -3.35
CA PRO A 67 23.94 19.15 -2.97
C PRO A 67 22.49 19.63 -3.14
N LYS A 68 22.22 20.92 -2.96
CA LYS A 68 20.87 21.51 -3.16
C LYS A 68 20.44 21.48 -4.62
N GLN A 69 21.36 21.86 -5.54
CA GLN A 69 21.10 21.82 -7.00
C GLN A 69 20.89 20.38 -7.48
N PHE A 70 21.69 19.44 -6.98
CA PHE A 70 21.53 18.02 -7.27
C PHE A 70 20.13 17.52 -6.92
N ARG A 71 19.69 17.76 -5.68
CA ARG A 71 18.33 17.35 -5.23
C ARG A 71 17.24 18.01 -6.05
N ALA A 72 17.38 19.30 -6.39
CA ALA A 72 16.41 20.02 -7.19
C ALA A 72 16.29 19.44 -8.61
N GLN A 73 17.39 19.11 -9.27
CA GLN A 73 17.39 18.49 -10.60
C GLN A 73 16.74 17.09 -10.58
N VAL A 74 17.11 16.25 -9.59
CA VAL A 74 16.50 14.94 -9.42
C VAL A 74 14.99 15.08 -9.15
N MET A 75 14.59 15.99 -8.26
CA MET A 75 13.18 16.22 -7.96
C MET A 75 12.39 16.67 -9.21
N LYS A 76 12.93 17.60 -9.99
CA LYS A 76 12.30 18.08 -11.23
C LYS A 76 12.08 16.93 -12.22
N ARG A 77 13.08 16.06 -12.42
CA ARG A 77 12.97 14.89 -13.30
C ARG A 77 11.94 13.89 -12.78
N GLU A 78 12.02 13.52 -11.51
CA GLU A 78 11.15 12.50 -10.93
C GLU A 78 9.69 12.99 -10.84
N THR A 79 9.44 14.27 -10.58
CA THR A 79 8.09 14.85 -10.65
C THR A 79 7.51 14.76 -12.07
N LYS A 80 8.31 15.05 -13.10
CA LYS A 80 7.89 14.86 -14.51
C LYS A 80 7.59 13.40 -14.80
N THR A 81 8.43 12.48 -14.33
CA THR A 81 8.25 11.03 -14.51
C THR A 81 6.99 10.53 -13.80
N LEU A 82 6.75 11.00 -12.57
CA LEU A 82 5.54 10.69 -11.81
C LEU A 82 4.29 11.15 -12.58
N TYR A 83 4.27 12.40 -13.03
CA TYR A 83 3.17 12.93 -13.83
C TYR A 83 2.91 12.11 -15.09
N LEU A 84 3.95 11.76 -15.84
CA LEU A 84 3.83 10.98 -17.07
C LEU A 84 3.32 9.55 -16.80
N SER A 85 3.74 8.93 -15.70
CA SER A 85 3.32 7.57 -15.33
C SER A 85 1.88 7.52 -14.81
N THR A 86 1.40 8.57 -14.14
CA THR A 86 0.07 8.59 -13.51
C THR A 86 -1.02 9.20 -14.39
N ARG A 87 -0.65 10.01 -15.41
CA ARG A 87 -1.64 10.74 -16.25
C ARG A 87 -2.67 9.83 -16.91
N TRP A 88 -2.27 8.65 -17.37
CA TRP A 88 -3.19 7.69 -18.00
C TRP A 88 -4.12 7.04 -16.98
N ALA A 89 -3.60 6.68 -15.80
CA ALA A 89 -4.41 6.17 -14.73
C ALA A 89 -5.49 7.17 -14.30
N PHE A 90 -5.15 8.44 -14.17
CA PHE A 90 -6.13 9.51 -13.91
C PHE A 90 -7.19 9.64 -14.99
N ARG A 91 -6.79 9.59 -16.28
CA ARG A 91 -7.75 9.66 -17.40
C ARG A 91 -8.70 8.46 -17.41
N ILE A 92 -8.17 7.25 -17.19
CA ILE A 92 -8.97 6.03 -17.07
C ILE A 92 -9.93 6.15 -15.90
N GLY A 93 -9.45 6.53 -14.72
CA GLY A 93 -10.28 6.73 -13.54
C GLY A 93 -11.41 7.72 -13.76
N LEU A 94 -11.12 8.86 -14.38
CA LEU A 94 -12.12 9.86 -14.71
C LEU A 94 -13.14 9.33 -15.73
N ALA A 95 -12.69 8.69 -16.80
CA ALA A 95 -13.58 8.12 -17.81
C ALA A 95 -14.52 7.06 -17.22
N VAL A 96 -13.98 6.17 -16.37
CA VAL A 96 -14.75 5.14 -15.68
C VAL A 96 -15.76 5.76 -14.71
N THR A 97 -15.38 6.80 -13.99
CA THR A 97 -16.29 7.52 -13.08
C THR A 97 -17.45 8.17 -13.86
N VAL A 98 -17.15 8.82 -14.98
CA VAL A 98 -18.20 9.41 -15.86
C VAL A 98 -19.14 8.33 -16.39
N LEU A 99 -18.60 7.21 -16.88
CA LEU A 99 -19.40 6.07 -17.35
C LEU A 99 -20.30 5.51 -16.24
N LEU A 100 -19.77 5.37 -15.04
CA LEU A 100 -20.53 4.89 -13.89
C LEU A 100 -21.70 5.83 -13.55
N ILE A 101 -21.44 7.15 -13.54
CA ILE A 101 -22.48 8.17 -13.28
C ILE A 101 -23.54 8.15 -14.38
N VAL A 102 -23.14 8.12 -15.64
CA VAL A 102 -24.07 8.08 -16.78
C VAL A 102 -24.92 6.81 -16.70
N TYR A 103 -24.31 5.64 -16.44
CA TYR A 103 -25.05 4.41 -16.28
C TYR A 103 -26.05 4.49 -15.12
N ALA A 104 -25.63 4.99 -13.95
CA ALA A 104 -26.50 5.15 -12.79
C ALA A 104 -27.70 6.07 -13.04
N LEU A 105 -27.52 7.14 -13.85
CA LEU A 105 -28.59 8.05 -14.23
C LEU A 105 -29.57 7.44 -15.26
N VAL A 106 -29.05 6.65 -16.21
CA VAL A 106 -29.86 6.02 -17.25
C VAL A 106 -30.60 4.79 -16.74
N ALA A 107 -29.93 3.94 -15.95
CA ALA A 107 -30.50 2.69 -15.47
C ALA A 107 -31.62 2.89 -14.45
N LYS A 108 -31.73 4.09 -13.84
CA LYS A 108 -32.73 4.48 -12.82
C LYS A 108 -33.30 3.27 -12.11
N PRO A 109 -32.73 2.83 -10.98
CA PRO A 109 -33.29 1.71 -10.26
C PRO A 109 -34.74 2.07 -9.91
N SER A 110 -35.69 1.25 -10.35
CA SER A 110 -37.13 1.43 -10.10
C SER A 110 -37.39 1.12 -8.62
N GLY A 111 -37.37 2.12 -7.76
CA GLY A 111 -37.61 1.98 -6.32
C GLY A 111 -36.93 3.05 -5.49
N ASP A 112 -37.25 3.11 -4.22
CA ASP A 112 -36.68 4.05 -3.22
C ASP A 112 -35.19 3.79 -2.90
N GLY A 113 -34.47 3.06 -3.75
CA GLY A 113 -33.07 2.71 -3.57
C GLY A 113 -32.11 3.82 -4.01
N ALA A 114 -30.96 3.88 -3.37
CA ALA A 114 -29.88 4.75 -3.77
C ALA A 114 -29.47 4.50 -5.23
N VAL A 115 -29.12 5.58 -5.96
CA VAL A 115 -28.72 5.54 -7.38
C VAL A 115 -27.65 4.49 -7.69
N PHE A 116 -26.84 4.14 -6.71
CA PHE A 116 -25.77 3.14 -6.81
C PHE A 116 -26.09 1.79 -6.12
N ALA A 117 -27.37 1.50 -5.83
CA ALA A 117 -27.74 0.23 -5.17
C ALA A 117 -27.26 -0.99 -5.93
N PHE A 118 -27.32 -0.98 -7.28
CA PHE A 118 -26.82 -2.05 -8.16
C PHE A 118 -25.34 -2.36 -7.92
N TYR A 119 -24.55 -1.37 -7.53
CA TYR A 119 -23.12 -1.54 -7.25
C TYR A 119 -22.90 -2.36 -5.98
N GLY A 120 -23.65 -2.04 -4.93
CA GLY A 120 -23.61 -2.79 -3.68
C GLY A 120 -24.10 -4.23 -3.83
N GLU A 121 -25.19 -4.45 -4.58
CA GLU A 121 -25.72 -5.78 -4.86
C GLU A 121 -24.71 -6.66 -5.63
N ALA A 122 -24.11 -6.13 -6.69
CA ALA A 122 -23.13 -6.86 -7.49
C ALA A 122 -21.87 -7.21 -6.69
N LEU A 123 -21.39 -6.31 -5.84
CA LEU A 123 -20.25 -6.59 -4.94
C LEU A 123 -20.62 -7.62 -3.87
N ASN A 124 -21.85 -7.55 -3.35
CA ASN A 124 -22.34 -8.53 -2.38
C ASN A 124 -22.43 -9.94 -2.99
N ASP A 125 -22.76 -10.06 -4.28
CA ASP A 125 -22.75 -11.36 -4.98
C ASP A 125 -21.33 -11.92 -5.13
N LEU A 126 -20.30 -11.09 -5.17
CA LEU A 126 -18.88 -11.50 -5.17
C LEU A 126 -18.31 -11.72 -3.76
N SER A 127 -19.01 -11.29 -2.71
CA SER A 127 -18.50 -11.40 -1.36
C SER A 127 -18.53 -12.84 -0.85
N ILE A 128 -17.48 -13.18 -0.08
CA ILE A 128 -17.45 -14.37 0.78
C ILE A 128 -17.98 -13.93 2.14
N ASN A 129 -19.05 -14.56 2.61
CA ASN A 129 -19.55 -14.29 3.94
C ASN A 129 -19.01 -15.36 4.91
N LEU A 130 -18.20 -14.90 5.85
CA LEU A 130 -17.64 -15.73 6.91
C LEU A 130 -18.48 -15.53 8.18
N GLN A 131 -19.06 -16.60 8.68
CA GLN A 131 -19.74 -16.61 9.97
C GLN A 131 -18.80 -17.18 11.03
N TRP A 132 -18.57 -16.36 12.07
CA TRP A 132 -17.81 -16.77 13.23
C TRP A 132 -18.77 -17.31 14.28
N PRO A 133 -18.58 -18.55 14.76
CA PRO A 133 -19.29 -19.01 15.94
C PRO A 133 -18.96 -18.08 17.11
N LYS A 134 -20.00 -17.54 17.73
CA LYS A 134 -19.88 -16.53 18.77
C LYS A 134 -20.29 -17.12 20.11
N ALA A 135 -19.58 -16.80 21.17
CA ALA A 135 -19.95 -17.09 22.55
C ALA A 135 -19.47 -15.97 23.48
N GLU A 136 -19.93 -15.96 24.69
CA GLU A 136 -19.43 -15.04 25.71
C GLU A 136 -18.04 -15.48 26.18
N PHE A 137 -17.08 -14.56 26.16
CA PHE A 137 -15.71 -14.77 26.61
C PHE A 137 -15.23 -13.56 27.42
N PHE A 138 -14.88 -13.76 28.68
CA PHE A 138 -14.48 -12.69 29.62
C PHE A 138 -15.45 -11.50 29.68
N GLY A 139 -16.75 -11.75 29.65
CA GLY A 139 -17.78 -10.70 29.67
C GLY A 139 -17.97 -9.98 28.34
N ILE A 140 -17.21 -10.34 27.29
CA ILE A 140 -17.41 -9.86 25.93
C ILE A 140 -18.45 -10.77 25.26
N LYS A 141 -19.62 -10.21 25.02
CA LYS A 141 -20.67 -10.89 24.26
C LYS A 141 -20.22 -11.02 22.80
N GLU A 142 -20.58 -12.13 22.16
CA GLU A 142 -20.30 -12.37 20.75
C GLU A 142 -18.81 -12.47 20.37
N PHE A 143 -17.97 -12.96 21.28
CA PHE A 143 -16.58 -13.23 20.96
C PHE A 143 -16.45 -14.45 20.02
N PRO A 144 -15.59 -14.41 18.95
CA PRO A 144 -15.39 -15.55 18.08
C PRO A 144 -14.65 -16.67 18.82
N VAL A 145 -15.29 -17.82 18.96
CA VAL A 145 -14.79 -18.95 19.76
C VAL A 145 -14.30 -20.13 18.92
N ASP A 146 -14.54 -20.09 17.62
CA ASP A 146 -14.13 -21.17 16.72
C ASP A 146 -13.78 -20.62 15.34
N TRP A 147 -13.27 -21.47 14.45
CA TRP A 147 -12.92 -21.10 13.10
C TRP A 147 -14.15 -20.64 12.31
N PRO A 148 -13.99 -19.62 11.42
CA PRO A 148 -15.10 -19.13 10.63
C PRO A 148 -15.56 -20.19 9.64
N THR A 149 -16.87 -20.35 9.53
CA THR A 149 -17.49 -21.16 8.48
C THR A 149 -17.92 -20.25 7.32
N VAL A 150 -17.76 -20.74 6.10
CA VAL A 150 -18.20 -20.00 4.92
C VAL A 150 -19.71 -20.20 4.79
N SER A 151 -20.49 -19.15 5.08
CA SER A 151 -21.95 -19.17 4.96
C SER A 151 -22.44 -18.84 3.56
N LYS A 152 -21.64 -18.10 2.80
CA LYS A 152 -21.95 -17.73 1.42
C LYS A 152 -20.68 -17.76 0.57
N TRP A 153 -20.75 -18.49 -0.52
CA TRP A 153 -19.73 -18.47 -1.58
C TRP A 153 -20.06 -17.41 -2.63
N PRO A 154 -19.06 -16.86 -3.33
CA PRO A 154 -19.29 -15.93 -4.42
C PRO A 154 -20.16 -16.57 -5.51
N THR A 155 -21.24 -15.90 -5.86
CA THR A 155 -22.14 -16.31 -6.95
C THR A 155 -22.26 -15.17 -7.96
N PRO A 156 -21.26 -14.97 -8.84
CA PRO A 156 -21.26 -13.86 -9.78
C PRO A 156 -22.43 -13.98 -10.75
N LYS A 157 -23.24 -12.93 -10.83
CA LYS A 157 -24.29 -12.81 -11.83
C LYS A 157 -23.77 -11.99 -13.01
N PHE A 158 -24.11 -12.40 -14.22
CA PHE A 158 -23.70 -11.74 -15.47
C PHE A 158 -24.82 -10.89 -16.05
N THR A 159 -25.33 -9.95 -15.25
CA THR A 159 -26.25 -8.91 -15.73
C THR A 159 -25.47 -7.70 -16.23
N VAL A 160 -26.10 -6.81 -17.01
CA VAL A 160 -25.45 -5.56 -17.49
C VAL A 160 -24.96 -4.73 -16.31
N ALA A 161 -25.77 -4.60 -15.24
CA ALA A 161 -25.42 -3.90 -14.03
C ALA A 161 -24.18 -4.49 -13.33
N SER A 162 -24.14 -5.83 -13.20
CA SER A 162 -23.00 -6.53 -12.61
C SER A 162 -21.73 -6.38 -13.44
N MET A 163 -21.84 -6.44 -14.76
CA MET A 163 -20.69 -6.26 -15.67
C MET A 163 -20.13 -4.83 -15.58
N VAL A 164 -20.97 -3.81 -15.52
CA VAL A 164 -20.56 -2.43 -15.31
C VAL A 164 -19.84 -2.30 -13.95
N THR A 165 -20.39 -2.90 -12.90
CA THR A 165 -19.80 -2.87 -11.57
C THR A 165 -18.43 -3.55 -11.54
N TYR A 166 -18.31 -4.76 -12.10
CA TYR A 166 -17.04 -5.50 -12.08
C TYR A 166 -15.97 -4.79 -12.91
N THR A 167 -16.34 -4.27 -14.08
CA THR A 167 -15.39 -3.53 -14.93
C THR A 167 -14.90 -2.25 -14.25
N THR A 168 -15.80 -1.48 -13.64
CA THR A 168 -15.44 -0.26 -12.93
C THR A 168 -14.60 -0.55 -11.70
N PHE A 169 -14.91 -1.60 -10.95
CA PHE A 169 -14.14 -2.04 -9.78
C PHE A 169 -12.71 -2.44 -10.16
N LEU A 170 -12.55 -3.26 -11.19
CA LEU A 170 -11.23 -3.64 -11.71
C LEU A 170 -10.44 -2.43 -12.21
N ALA A 171 -11.10 -1.49 -12.89
CA ALA A 171 -10.46 -0.25 -13.33
C ALA A 171 -9.96 0.59 -12.15
N TYR A 172 -10.74 0.72 -11.07
CA TYR A 172 -10.29 1.42 -9.85
C TYR A 172 -9.14 0.72 -9.15
N ILE A 173 -9.14 -0.61 -9.08
CA ILE A 173 -8.00 -1.39 -8.56
C ILE A 173 -6.75 -1.10 -9.39
N TYR A 174 -6.86 -1.10 -10.72
CA TYR A 174 -5.75 -0.77 -11.61
C TYR A 174 -5.23 0.65 -11.38
N VAL A 175 -6.11 1.64 -11.30
CA VAL A 175 -5.75 3.04 -11.01
C VAL A 175 -5.03 3.15 -9.67
N ALA A 176 -5.59 2.54 -8.62
CA ALA A 176 -4.97 2.53 -7.29
C ALA A 176 -3.57 1.88 -7.31
N PHE A 177 -3.43 0.74 -7.99
CA PHE A 177 -2.15 0.05 -8.14
C PHE A 177 -1.10 0.92 -8.85
N VAL A 178 -1.46 1.58 -9.95
CA VAL A 178 -0.57 2.49 -10.69
C VAL A 178 -0.16 3.68 -9.83
N LEU A 179 -1.11 4.28 -9.10
CA LEU A 179 -0.83 5.42 -8.21
C LEU A 179 0.10 5.02 -7.07
N ILE A 180 -0.17 3.91 -6.40
CA ILE A 180 0.66 3.42 -5.29
C ILE A 180 2.08 3.12 -5.78
N THR A 181 2.22 2.34 -6.86
CA THR A 181 3.53 1.94 -7.38
C THR A 181 4.34 3.13 -7.91
N SER A 182 3.70 4.10 -8.56
CA SER A 182 4.36 5.32 -9.05
C SER A 182 4.84 6.20 -7.90
N ASN A 183 4.03 6.38 -6.85
CA ASN A 183 4.42 7.12 -5.66
C ASN A 183 5.54 6.41 -4.89
N MET A 184 5.50 5.09 -4.76
CA MET A 184 6.58 4.31 -4.14
C MET A 184 7.90 4.49 -4.90
N LYS A 185 7.88 4.45 -6.24
CA LYS A 185 9.06 4.72 -7.08
C LYS A 185 9.61 6.13 -6.85
N PHE A 186 8.73 7.12 -6.85
CA PHE A 186 9.08 8.52 -6.62
C PHE A 186 9.77 8.71 -5.26
N ILE A 187 9.15 8.24 -4.18
CA ILE A 187 9.71 8.35 -2.81
C ILE A 187 11.04 7.60 -2.69
N ALA A 188 11.13 6.37 -3.23
CA ALA A 188 12.35 5.57 -3.17
C ALA A 188 13.54 6.27 -3.85
N ARG A 189 13.31 6.89 -5.01
CA ARG A 189 14.33 7.59 -5.78
C ARG A 189 14.74 8.90 -5.13
N LEU A 190 13.80 9.68 -4.59
CA LEU A 190 14.12 10.89 -3.85
C LEU A 190 14.94 10.60 -2.59
N ASN A 191 14.58 9.57 -1.84
CA ASN A 191 15.36 9.17 -0.67
C ASN A 191 16.77 8.72 -1.06
N ARG A 192 16.91 7.97 -2.15
CA ARG A 192 18.21 7.58 -2.69
C ARG A 192 19.07 8.78 -3.08
N ALA A 193 18.48 9.76 -3.78
CA ALA A 193 19.15 10.99 -4.17
C ALA A 193 19.56 11.82 -2.95
N ARG A 194 18.73 11.85 -1.89
CA ARG A 194 19.07 12.54 -0.66
C ARG A 194 20.30 11.97 0.02
N VAL A 195 20.37 10.65 0.16
CA VAL A 195 21.52 9.96 0.77
C VAL A 195 22.77 10.17 -0.08
N LYS A 196 22.70 9.83 -1.39
CA LYS A 196 23.86 9.98 -2.28
C LYS A 196 24.34 11.41 -2.43
N SER A 197 23.47 12.43 -2.34
CA SER A 197 23.90 13.83 -2.41
C SER A 197 24.87 14.20 -1.27
N VAL A 198 24.70 13.61 -0.09
CA VAL A 198 25.61 13.83 1.04
C VAL A 198 26.92 13.12 0.79
N ASP A 199 26.88 11.85 0.40
CA ASP A 199 28.09 11.02 0.18
C ASP A 199 29.00 11.59 -0.91
N VAL A 200 28.41 12.06 -2.03
CA VAL A 200 29.18 12.56 -3.19
C VAL A 200 29.86 13.91 -2.86
N PHE A 201 29.13 14.81 -2.18
CA PHE A 201 29.65 16.15 -1.91
C PHE A 201 30.54 16.20 -0.66
N ASN A 202 30.38 15.32 0.33
CA ASN A 202 31.33 15.22 1.44
C ASN A 202 32.66 14.65 0.98
N LYS A 203 32.67 13.60 0.16
CA LYS A 203 33.90 13.06 -0.41
C LYS A 203 34.69 14.06 -1.26
N SER A 204 34.01 14.99 -1.93
CA SER A 204 34.69 16.06 -2.68
C SER A 204 35.32 17.10 -1.77
N LEU A 205 34.75 17.35 -0.58
CA LEU A 205 35.34 18.23 0.41
C LEU A 205 36.57 17.60 1.07
N ASP A 206 36.49 16.33 1.45
CA ASP A 206 37.63 15.58 2.02
C ASP A 206 38.82 15.55 1.05
N ASN A 207 38.57 15.39 -0.26
CA ASN A 207 39.61 15.41 -1.28
C ASN A 207 40.21 16.82 -1.48
N LEU A 208 39.44 17.87 -1.37
CA LEU A 208 39.91 19.25 -1.46
C LEU A 208 40.77 19.67 -0.22
N GLU A 209 40.45 19.15 0.95
CA GLU A 209 41.25 19.33 2.14
C GLU A 209 42.60 18.61 2.04
N LEU A 210 42.62 17.37 1.51
CA LEU A 210 43.85 16.62 1.27
C LEU A 210 44.76 17.28 0.23
N ASP A 211 44.17 17.81 -0.87
CA ASP A 211 44.94 18.52 -1.91
C ASP A 211 45.46 19.90 -1.41
N GLY A 212 44.74 20.50 -0.41
CA GLY A 212 45.17 21.77 0.24
C GLY A 212 46.32 21.59 1.22
N GLU A 213 46.48 20.45 1.87
CA GLU A 213 47.58 20.12 2.74
C GLU A 213 48.91 19.84 1.97
N ILE A 214 48.83 19.30 0.78
CA ILE A 214 50.00 18.98 -0.06
C ILE A 214 50.63 20.23 -0.67
N VAL A 215 49.91 21.35 -0.76
CA VAL A 215 50.40 22.61 -1.34
C VAL A 215 51.12 23.49 -0.30
N ASN A 216 51.05 23.15 0.97
CA ASN A 216 51.66 23.95 2.09
C ASN A 216 52.92 23.28 2.69
N GLU A 217 53.49 22.22 2.12
CA GLU A 217 54.82 21.68 2.40
C GLU A 217 55.79 22.05 1.27
#